data_db8b16a0cd2fd0b364428017ceabee45
#
_entry.id   db8b16a0cd2fd0b364428017ceabee45
#
_cell.length_a   1.000
_cell.length_b   1.000
_cell.length_c   1.000
_cell.angle_alpha   90.00
_cell.angle_beta   90.00
_cell.angle_gamma   90.00
#
_symmetry.space_group_name_H-M   'P 1'
#
loop_
_entity.id
_entity.type
_entity.pdbx_description
1 polymer ?
#
loop_
_entity_poly.entity_id
_entity_poly.type
_entity_poly.pdbx_seq_one_letter_code
_entity_poly.pdbx_strand_id
1 'polypeptide(L)'
;MSCASIVDGQKGEEVEASSSAAQSGAAQQGSTSGQKLAASLSEWIEQRESQGNIAESQKTILDKAKSTGEISTSDYEKAWSDYRQCMIDKGYKEIKLIKYPSGLYAEAGHKQGTTIQESRYSDDSTECGDEYVADVQDVYGIIVGNPNLYADQAQAVVDCLHRDSLVPKDYTVSRFNKEFSGTDGNTSFDMQNLQVRSCLVSNGY
;
A
#
# COMPACT_ATOMS: atom_id res chain seq x y z
N MET A 1 -69.01 15.78 20.95
CA MET A 1 -69.83 14.80 21.67
C MET A 1 -68.87 13.64 21.95
N SER A 2 -68.35 13.63 23.18
CA SER A 2 -68.73 12.71 24.28
C SER A 2 -68.42 11.26 23.91
N CYS A 3 -67.77 10.52 24.62
CA CYS A 3 -67.32 10.23 26.00
C CYS A 3 -66.42 9.04 25.89
N ALA A 4 -65.36 8.99 26.58
CA ALA A 4 -65.14 8.50 27.94
C ALA A 4 -64.93 7.01 28.07
N SER A 5 -63.73 6.67 28.52
CA SER A 5 -63.37 5.88 29.74
C SER A 5 -63.74 4.37 29.68
N ILE A 6 -62.83 3.50 30.10
CA ILE A 6 -62.41 3.10 31.47
C ILE A 6 -61.42 1.93 31.32
N VAL A 7 -60.26 2.02 31.90
CA VAL A 7 -59.51 1.22 32.87
C VAL A 7 -59.90 -0.24 33.07
N ASP A 8 -58.89 -1.11 32.97
CA ASP A 8 -58.40 -2.06 33.99
C ASP A 8 -57.40 -2.96 33.29
N GLY A 9 -56.16 -3.06 33.69
CA GLY A 9 -55.64 -3.65 34.89
C GLY A 9 -55.24 -5.10 34.66
N GLN A 10 -53.96 -5.37 34.48
CA GLN A 10 -53.22 -6.43 35.16
C GLN A 10 -51.90 -6.78 34.56
N LYS A 11 -50.91 -6.59 35.38
CA LYS A 11 -49.94 -7.57 35.87
C LYS A 11 -48.88 -8.04 34.89
N GLY A 12 -47.72 -7.60 35.19
CA GLY A 12 -46.39 -7.90 35.02
C GLY A 12 -45.98 -9.28 34.55
N GLU A 13 -45.10 -9.26 33.56
CA GLU A 13 -44.10 -10.31 33.40
C GLU A 13 -42.79 -9.63 33.01
N GLU A 14 -41.87 -9.67 33.95
CA GLU A 14 -40.49 -9.27 33.77
C GLU A 14 -39.89 -10.23 32.75
N VAL A 15 -39.61 -9.74 31.55
CA VAL A 15 -38.68 -10.39 30.63
C VAL A 15 -37.35 -9.66 30.76
N GLU A 16 -36.40 -10.35 31.41
CA GLU A 16 -35.00 -9.95 31.48
C GLU A 16 -34.47 -9.67 30.08
N ALA A 17 -34.21 -8.42 29.79
CA ALA A 17 -33.45 -8.01 28.65
C ALA A 17 -31.97 -8.39 28.90
N SER A 18 -31.57 -9.54 28.38
CA SER A 18 -30.14 -9.89 28.21
C SER A 18 -29.45 -8.81 27.40
N SER A 19 -28.78 -7.94 28.08
CA SER A 19 -27.82 -6.99 27.52
C SER A 19 -26.65 -7.76 27.00
N SER A 20 -26.70 -8.14 25.73
CA SER A 20 -25.50 -8.55 24.96
C SER A 20 -24.63 -7.31 24.76
N ALA A 21 -23.71 -7.12 25.67
CA ALA A 21 -22.61 -6.20 25.48
C ALA A 21 -21.83 -6.65 24.24
N ALA A 22 -21.99 -5.91 23.15
CA ALA A 22 -21.09 -5.97 22.02
C ALA A 22 -19.70 -5.57 22.52
N GLN A 23 -18.88 -6.56 22.81
CA GLN A 23 -17.46 -6.36 23.01
C GLN A 23 -16.88 -5.93 21.67
N SER A 24 -16.65 -4.63 21.54
CA SER A 24 -15.74 -4.08 20.54
C SER A 24 -14.38 -4.71 20.81
N GLY A 25 -14.07 -5.75 20.05
CA GLY A 25 -12.73 -6.31 20.01
C GLY A 25 -11.79 -5.23 19.50
N ALA A 26 -11.12 -4.53 20.40
CA ALA A 26 -9.90 -3.83 20.07
C ALA A 26 -8.94 -4.91 19.55
N ALA A 27 -8.72 -4.92 18.23
CA ALA A 27 -7.67 -5.72 17.62
C ALA A 27 -6.36 -5.31 18.31
N GLN A 28 -5.86 -6.18 19.16
CA GLN A 28 -4.50 -6.10 19.66
C GLN A 28 -3.61 -6.19 18.42
N GLN A 29 -3.03 -5.08 17.99
CA GLN A 29 -1.92 -5.05 17.07
C GLN A 29 -0.75 -5.72 17.78
N GLY A 30 -0.72 -7.05 17.73
CA GLY A 30 0.45 -7.82 18.09
C GLY A 30 1.61 -7.34 17.20
N SER A 31 2.75 -7.04 17.81
CA SER A 31 3.98 -6.71 17.10
C SER A 31 4.25 -7.79 16.05
N THR A 32 4.16 -7.45 14.77
CA THR A 32 4.46 -8.33 13.62
C THR A 32 5.97 -8.36 13.34
N SER A 33 6.78 -7.82 14.23
CA SER A 33 8.24 -7.77 14.11
C SER A 33 8.81 -9.17 13.82
N GLY A 34 9.47 -9.31 12.67
CA GLY A 34 10.05 -10.56 12.19
C GLY A 34 9.10 -11.48 11.42
N GLN A 35 7.78 -11.19 11.37
CA GLN A 35 6.86 -11.94 10.50
C GLN A 35 7.17 -11.65 9.03
N LYS A 36 7.06 -12.69 8.19
CA LYS A 36 7.31 -12.59 6.75
C LYS A 36 5.99 -12.57 5.98
N LEU A 37 6.00 -11.88 4.84
CA LEU A 37 4.91 -11.90 3.85
C LEU A 37 4.76 -13.30 3.23
N ALA A 38 5.89 -13.94 2.91
CA ALA A 38 6.00 -15.28 2.36
C ALA A 38 7.41 -15.84 2.65
N ALA A 39 7.63 -17.13 2.41
CA ALA A 39 8.95 -17.73 2.59
C ALA A 39 9.94 -17.33 1.48
N SER A 40 9.43 -16.95 0.30
CA SER A 40 10.23 -16.53 -0.85
C SER A 40 9.47 -15.52 -1.72
N LEU A 41 10.20 -14.82 -2.59
CA LEU A 41 9.60 -13.93 -3.60
C LEU A 41 8.65 -14.70 -4.52
N SER A 42 9.03 -15.91 -4.95
CA SER A 42 8.19 -16.77 -5.80
C SER A 42 6.86 -17.08 -5.12
N GLU A 43 6.89 -17.51 -3.87
CA GLU A 43 5.67 -17.79 -3.09
C GLU A 43 4.81 -16.53 -2.91
N TRP A 44 5.43 -15.38 -2.67
CA TRP A 44 4.70 -14.12 -2.56
C TRP A 44 4.00 -13.73 -3.86
N ILE A 45 4.68 -13.89 -5.01
CA ILE A 45 4.07 -13.68 -6.34
C ILE A 45 2.91 -14.66 -6.58
N GLU A 46 3.09 -15.94 -6.26
CA GLU A 46 2.03 -16.96 -6.39
C GLU A 46 0.80 -16.63 -5.53
N GLN A 47 1.02 -16.13 -4.31
CA GLN A 47 -0.07 -15.66 -3.45
C GLN A 47 -0.84 -14.49 -4.10
N ARG A 48 -0.13 -13.54 -4.70
CA ARG A 48 -0.74 -12.43 -5.44
C ARG A 48 -1.56 -12.90 -6.63
N GLU A 49 -1.00 -13.79 -7.44
CA GLU A 49 -1.69 -14.38 -8.59
C GLU A 49 -2.97 -15.12 -8.19
N SER A 50 -2.97 -15.76 -7.02
CA SER A 50 -4.14 -16.48 -6.51
C SER A 50 -5.26 -15.57 -6.00
N GLN A 51 -4.95 -14.31 -5.66
CA GLN A 51 -5.89 -13.36 -5.07
C GLN A 51 -6.57 -12.44 -6.10
N GLY A 52 -6.01 -12.29 -7.30
CA GLY A 52 -6.49 -11.31 -8.26
C GLY A 52 -6.36 -11.74 -9.72
N ASN A 53 -7.01 -10.96 -10.58
CA ASN A 53 -6.86 -11.09 -12.03
C ASN A 53 -5.70 -10.20 -12.46
N ILE A 54 -4.49 -10.76 -12.46
CA ILE A 54 -3.32 -10.08 -13.01
C ILE A 54 -3.44 -10.03 -14.53
N ALA A 55 -3.29 -8.85 -15.11
CA ALA A 55 -3.33 -8.67 -16.55
C ALA A 55 -2.20 -9.45 -17.24
N GLU A 56 -2.48 -10.00 -18.43
CA GLU A 56 -1.53 -10.86 -19.16
C GLU A 56 -0.22 -10.15 -19.50
N SER A 57 -0.27 -8.83 -19.75
CA SER A 57 0.89 -7.95 -19.94
C SER A 57 1.87 -8.01 -18.76
N GLN A 58 1.36 -8.03 -17.54
CA GLN A 58 2.13 -8.07 -16.29
C GLN A 58 2.53 -9.50 -15.93
N LYS A 59 1.63 -10.47 -16.12
CA LYS A 59 1.85 -11.87 -15.79
C LYS A 59 3.12 -12.43 -16.42
N THR A 60 3.37 -12.12 -17.68
CA THR A 60 4.60 -12.55 -18.37
C THR A 60 5.88 -12.07 -17.66
N ILE A 61 5.86 -10.86 -17.10
CA ILE A 61 6.98 -10.30 -16.34
C ILE A 61 7.11 -11.01 -14.97
N LEU A 62 5.99 -11.25 -14.31
CA LEU A 62 5.97 -11.90 -13.00
C LEU A 62 6.37 -13.38 -13.06
N ASP A 63 6.00 -14.09 -14.13
CA ASP A 63 6.44 -15.48 -14.37
C ASP A 63 7.98 -15.58 -14.52
N LYS A 64 8.59 -14.60 -15.16
CA LYS A 64 10.06 -14.51 -15.19
C LYS A 64 10.62 -14.24 -13.79
N ALA A 65 10.02 -13.28 -13.06
CA ALA A 65 10.46 -12.92 -11.71
C ALA A 65 10.39 -14.11 -10.74
N LYS A 66 9.36 -14.96 -10.83
CA LYS A 66 9.27 -16.20 -10.04
C LYS A 66 10.46 -17.12 -10.25
N SER A 67 10.97 -17.21 -11.47
CA SER A 67 12.07 -18.11 -11.83
C SER A 67 13.45 -17.52 -11.58
N THR A 68 13.61 -16.19 -11.73
CA THR A 68 14.92 -15.50 -11.65
C THR A 68 15.17 -14.84 -10.31
N GLY A 69 14.10 -14.54 -9.54
CA GLY A 69 14.16 -13.74 -8.31
C GLY A 69 14.26 -12.24 -8.56
N GLU A 70 14.12 -11.78 -9.80
CA GLU A 70 14.27 -10.37 -10.18
C GLU A 70 13.35 -9.96 -11.33
N ILE A 71 13.03 -8.68 -11.43
CA ILE A 71 12.44 -8.05 -12.60
C ILE A 71 13.55 -7.26 -13.29
N SER A 72 13.78 -7.53 -14.59
CA SER A 72 14.78 -6.77 -15.35
C SER A 72 14.39 -5.30 -15.48
N THR A 73 15.39 -4.41 -15.50
CA THR A 73 15.15 -2.97 -15.71
C THR A 73 14.33 -2.72 -16.98
N SER A 74 14.59 -3.47 -18.05
CA SER A 74 13.88 -3.31 -19.33
C SER A 74 12.40 -3.72 -19.23
N ASP A 75 12.09 -4.82 -18.55
CA ASP A 75 10.69 -5.26 -18.35
C ASP A 75 9.93 -4.26 -17.45
N TYR A 76 10.59 -3.76 -16.42
CA TYR A 76 10.02 -2.76 -15.52
C TYR A 76 9.77 -1.42 -16.22
N GLU A 77 10.75 -0.92 -16.96
CA GLU A 77 10.63 0.33 -17.74
C GLU A 77 9.58 0.20 -18.85
N LYS A 78 9.45 -0.98 -19.44
CA LYS A 78 8.40 -1.27 -20.42
C LYS A 78 7.00 -1.18 -19.80
N ALA A 79 6.78 -1.79 -18.65
CA ALA A 79 5.49 -1.72 -17.94
C ALA A 79 5.08 -0.25 -17.68
N TRP A 80 5.99 0.58 -17.20
CA TRP A 80 5.75 2.01 -17.00
C TRP A 80 5.55 2.79 -18.30
N SER A 81 6.22 2.39 -19.38
CA SER A 81 6.01 2.99 -20.71
C SER A 81 4.61 2.68 -21.23
N ASP A 82 4.16 1.45 -21.09
CA ASP A 82 2.84 1.00 -21.52
C ASP A 82 1.73 1.70 -20.71
N TYR A 83 1.89 1.84 -19.39
CA TYR A 83 1.01 2.64 -18.54
C TYR A 83 0.90 4.09 -19.03
N ARG A 84 2.04 4.75 -19.28
CA ARG A 84 2.05 6.13 -19.79
C ARG A 84 1.36 6.25 -21.12
N GLN A 85 1.56 5.28 -22.03
CA GLN A 85 0.90 5.28 -23.34
C GLN A 85 -0.61 5.14 -23.18
N CYS A 86 -1.08 4.25 -22.31
CA CYS A 86 -2.50 4.10 -21.98
C CYS A 86 -3.11 5.44 -21.51
N MET A 87 -2.45 6.12 -20.59
CA MET A 87 -2.90 7.43 -20.10
C MET A 87 -2.93 8.50 -21.22
N ILE A 88 -1.93 8.50 -22.13
CA ILE A 88 -1.91 9.41 -23.28
C ILE A 88 -3.08 9.09 -24.21
N ASP A 89 -3.39 7.83 -24.47
CA ASP A 89 -4.50 7.41 -25.33
C ASP A 89 -5.87 7.80 -24.73
N LYS A 90 -5.97 7.91 -23.39
CA LYS A 90 -7.14 8.47 -22.69
C LYS A 90 -7.23 10.00 -22.74
N GLY A 91 -6.22 10.66 -23.31
CA GLY A 91 -6.21 12.10 -23.59
C GLY A 91 -5.38 12.94 -22.62
N TYR A 92 -4.60 12.34 -21.74
CA TYR A 92 -3.66 13.07 -20.90
C TYR A 92 -2.40 13.42 -21.70
N LYS A 93 -1.92 14.66 -21.54
CA LYS A 93 -0.81 15.17 -22.38
C LYS A 93 0.55 14.59 -21.99
N GLU A 94 0.76 14.40 -20.71
CA GLU A 94 2.04 13.96 -20.17
C GLU A 94 1.83 13.35 -18.78
N ILE A 95 2.42 12.18 -18.57
CA ILE A 95 2.54 11.55 -17.25
C ILE A 95 4.02 11.61 -16.85
N LYS A 96 4.33 12.44 -15.86
CA LYS A 96 5.69 12.61 -15.36
C LYS A 96 6.00 11.55 -14.32
N LEU A 97 7.13 10.88 -14.49
CA LEU A 97 7.63 9.90 -13.53
C LEU A 97 8.86 10.43 -12.79
N ILE A 98 8.92 10.15 -11.50
CA ILE A 98 10.09 10.31 -10.66
C ILE A 98 10.81 8.97 -10.63
N LYS A 99 12.07 8.92 -11.06
CA LYS A 99 12.93 7.74 -10.92
C LYS A 99 13.76 7.87 -9.65
N TYR A 100 13.57 6.94 -8.73
CA TYR A 100 14.37 6.86 -7.50
C TYR A 100 15.71 6.15 -7.74
N PRO A 101 16.70 6.33 -6.83
CA PRO A 101 18.01 5.67 -6.95
C PRO A 101 17.95 4.13 -7.00
N SER A 102 16.94 3.52 -6.38
CA SER A 102 16.68 2.07 -6.48
C SER A 102 16.21 1.60 -7.86
N GLY A 103 15.95 2.51 -8.78
CA GLY A 103 15.30 2.23 -10.05
C GLY A 103 13.76 2.28 -10.00
N LEU A 104 13.17 2.37 -8.81
CA LEU A 104 11.72 2.49 -8.64
C LEU A 104 11.21 3.76 -9.32
N TYR A 105 10.06 3.67 -9.96
CA TYR A 105 9.32 4.83 -10.44
C TYR A 105 8.13 5.15 -9.53
N ALA A 106 7.77 6.40 -9.46
CA ALA A 106 6.50 6.87 -8.96
C ALA A 106 5.98 7.98 -9.87
N GLU A 107 4.67 8.12 -9.96
CA GLU A 107 4.08 9.23 -10.66
C GLU A 107 4.28 10.53 -9.90
N ALA A 108 4.74 11.57 -10.62
CA ALA A 108 4.86 12.91 -10.05
C ALA A 108 3.47 13.54 -9.92
N GLY A 109 3.29 14.35 -8.87
CA GLY A 109 2.06 15.11 -8.72
C GLY A 109 1.74 15.95 -9.96
N HIS A 110 0.48 16.00 -10.34
CA HIS A 110 -0.04 16.83 -11.44
C HIS A 110 -0.78 18.07 -10.92
N LYS A 111 -1.06 19.01 -11.82
CA LYS A 111 -1.86 20.18 -11.48
C LYS A 111 -3.30 19.73 -11.23
N GLN A 112 -3.82 20.04 -10.05
CA GLN A 112 -5.20 19.72 -9.69
C GLN A 112 -6.21 20.37 -10.63
N GLY A 113 -7.19 19.59 -11.05
CA GLY A 113 -8.34 19.99 -11.82
C GLY A 113 -9.59 20.20 -10.94
N THR A 114 -10.76 20.15 -11.56
CA THR A 114 -12.05 20.07 -10.86
C THR A 114 -12.22 18.68 -10.24
N THR A 115 -13.11 18.54 -9.26
CA THR A 115 -13.43 17.23 -8.64
C THR A 115 -13.78 16.15 -9.68
N ILE A 116 -14.51 16.52 -10.74
CA ILE A 116 -14.88 15.60 -11.83
C ILE A 116 -13.63 15.16 -12.61
N GLN A 117 -12.72 16.09 -12.88
CA GLN A 117 -11.47 15.78 -13.59
C GLN A 117 -10.56 14.89 -12.75
N GLU A 118 -10.45 15.15 -11.45
CA GLU A 118 -9.65 14.31 -10.53
C GLU A 118 -10.25 12.90 -10.39
N SER A 119 -11.58 12.77 -10.29
CA SER A 119 -12.24 11.45 -10.27
C SER A 119 -11.94 10.68 -11.56
N ARG A 120 -12.09 11.32 -12.70
CA ARG A 120 -11.79 10.69 -14.00
C ARG A 120 -10.31 10.30 -14.10
N TYR A 121 -9.40 11.17 -13.65
CA TYR A 121 -7.97 10.86 -13.64
C TYR A 121 -7.68 9.62 -12.78
N SER A 122 -8.27 9.56 -11.59
CA SER A 122 -8.13 8.41 -10.69
C SER A 122 -8.65 7.11 -11.33
N ASP A 123 -9.82 7.16 -11.97
CA ASP A 123 -10.41 5.99 -12.63
C ASP A 123 -9.53 5.53 -13.81
N ASP A 124 -9.11 6.46 -14.66
CA ASP A 124 -8.26 6.18 -15.81
C ASP A 124 -6.86 5.69 -15.41
N SER A 125 -6.28 6.25 -14.35
CA SER A 125 -4.97 5.82 -13.84
C SER A 125 -5.04 4.44 -13.19
N THR A 126 -6.14 4.12 -12.50
CA THR A 126 -6.37 2.78 -11.94
C THR A 126 -6.50 1.76 -13.07
N GLU A 127 -7.35 2.01 -14.07
CA GLU A 127 -7.53 1.10 -15.21
C GLU A 127 -6.21 0.84 -15.96
N CYS A 128 -5.46 1.91 -16.27
CA CYS A 128 -4.16 1.76 -16.93
C CYS A 128 -3.11 1.08 -16.01
N GLY A 129 -3.18 1.36 -14.71
CA GLY A 129 -2.31 0.75 -13.72
C GLY A 129 -2.53 -0.76 -13.62
N ASP A 130 -3.78 -1.18 -13.46
CA ASP A 130 -4.19 -2.58 -13.36
C ASP A 130 -3.84 -3.36 -14.63
N GLU A 131 -3.93 -2.74 -15.81
CA GLU A 131 -3.59 -3.39 -17.07
C GLU A 131 -2.07 -3.55 -17.26
N TYR A 132 -1.25 -2.57 -16.86
CA TYR A 132 0.14 -2.53 -17.34
C TYR A 132 1.23 -2.56 -16.27
N VAL A 133 0.98 -2.07 -15.03
CA VAL A 133 2.10 -1.76 -14.13
C VAL A 133 1.90 -2.08 -12.65
N ALA A 134 0.66 -2.16 -12.15
CA ALA A 134 0.41 -2.20 -10.71
C ALA A 134 1.08 -3.40 -10.02
N ASP A 135 0.90 -4.62 -10.53
CA ASP A 135 1.49 -5.83 -9.95
C ASP A 135 3.00 -5.89 -10.16
N VAL A 136 3.49 -5.43 -11.32
CA VAL A 136 4.92 -5.33 -11.61
C VAL A 136 5.59 -4.33 -10.67
N GLN A 137 4.93 -3.19 -10.39
CA GLN A 137 5.40 -2.17 -9.46
C GLN A 137 5.50 -2.72 -8.03
N ASP A 138 4.48 -3.44 -7.57
CA ASP A 138 4.46 -4.03 -6.24
C ASP A 138 5.60 -5.05 -6.07
N VAL A 139 5.78 -5.95 -7.04
CA VAL A 139 6.87 -6.95 -7.01
C VAL A 139 8.23 -6.27 -7.07
N TYR A 140 8.40 -5.27 -7.93
CA TYR A 140 9.64 -4.51 -8.01
C TYR A 140 9.93 -3.76 -6.71
N GLY A 141 8.92 -3.16 -6.09
CA GLY A 141 9.02 -2.51 -4.78
C GLY A 141 9.53 -3.48 -3.69
N ILE A 142 9.02 -4.71 -3.66
CA ILE A 142 9.50 -5.76 -2.75
C ILE A 142 10.97 -6.09 -3.03
N ILE A 143 11.34 -6.29 -4.30
CA ILE A 143 12.72 -6.64 -4.67
C ILE A 143 13.72 -5.59 -4.18
N VAL A 144 13.42 -4.30 -4.38
CA VAL A 144 14.36 -3.21 -4.05
C VAL A 144 14.23 -2.69 -2.62
N GLY A 145 13.01 -2.65 -2.08
CA GLY A 145 12.71 -2.04 -0.78
C GLY A 145 12.65 -3.03 0.39
N ASN A 146 12.16 -4.23 0.15
CA ASN A 146 11.90 -5.24 1.19
C ASN A 146 12.36 -6.66 0.78
N PRO A 147 13.61 -6.86 0.38
CA PRO A 147 14.09 -8.18 -0.08
C PRO A 147 14.01 -9.26 1.02
N ASN A 148 13.90 -8.84 2.27
CA ASN A 148 13.68 -9.71 3.41
C ASN A 148 12.22 -10.11 3.61
N LEU A 149 11.29 -9.59 2.81
CA LEU A 149 9.86 -9.89 2.86
C LEU A 149 9.23 -9.66 4.24
N TYR A 150 9.64 -8.63 4.97
CA TYR A 150 9.01 -8.31 6.24
C TYR A 150 7.53 -7.94 6.05
N ALA A 151 6.64 -8.51 6.86
CA ALA A 151 5.22 -8.16 6.86
C ALA A 151 4.96 -6.79 7.53
N ASP A 152 5.84 -6.39 8.45
CA ASP A 152 5.81 -5.06 9.06
C ASP A 152 6.51 -4.05 8.14
N GLN A 153 5.73 -3.11 7.57
CA GLN A 153 6.25 -2.09 6.66
C GLN A 153 7.30 -1.19 7.33
N ALA A 154 7.11 -0.83 8.61
CA ALA A 154 8.10 -0.03 9.34
C ALA A 154 9.41 -0.79 9.51
N GLN A 155 9.34 -2.11 9.75
CA GLN A 155 10.53 -2.97 9.79
C GLN A 155 11.23 -2.99 8.42
N ALA A 156 10.47 -3.09 7.33
CA ALA A 156 11.03 -3.08 5.98
C ALA A 156 11.70 -1.74 5.64
N VAL A 157 11.08 -0.60 6.01
CA VAL A 157 11.70 0.72 5.86
C VAL A 157 13.00 0.82 6.65
N VAL A 158 12.99 0.44 7.93
CA VAL A 158 14.20 0.52 8.78
C VAL A 158 15.31 -0.37 8.25
N ASP A 159 14.98 -1.57 7.76
CA ASP A 159 15.95 -2.47 7.09
C ASP A 159 16.56 -1.82 5.84
N CYS A 160 15.73 -1.19 5.00
CA CYS A 160 16.18 -0.45 3.82
C CYS A 160 17.10 0.73 4.21
N LEU A 161 16.70 1.53 5.18
CA LEU A 161 17.51 2.67 5.66
C LEU A 161 18.87 2.22 6.22
N HIS A 162 18.91 1.10 6.94
CA HIS A 162 20.17 0.52 7.42
C HIS A 162 21.06 -0.01 6.29
N ARG A 163 20.46 -0.76 5.35
CA ARG A 163 21.16 -1.32 4.19
C ARG A 163 21.87 -0.24 3.39
N ASP A 164 21.21 0.93 3.22
CA ASP A 164 21.73 2.06 2.49
C ASP A 164 22.54 3.05 3.38
N SER A 165 22.76 2.70 4.65
CA SER A 165 23.51 3.52 5.62
C SER A 165 22.95 4.94 5.80
N LEU A 166 21.63 5.09 5.72
CA LEU A 166 20.91 6.38 5.81
C LEU A 166 20.54 6.75 7.25
N VAL A 167 20.71 5.81 8.19
CA VAL A 167 20.44 5.99 9.61
C VAL A 167 21.57 5.38 10.46
N PRO A 168 21.75 5.82 11.72
CA PRO A 168 22.69 5.17 12.65
C PRO A 168 22.34 3.70 12.89
N LYS A 169 23.36 2.89 13.21
CA LYS A 169 23.20 1.44 13.43
C LYS A 169 22.24 1.05 14.57
N ASP A 170 22.03 1.96 15.52
CA ASP A 170 21.11 1.82 16.65
C ASP A 170 19.69 2.34 16.36
N TYR A 171 19.40 2.75 15.11
CA TYR A 171 18.08 3.18 14.71
C TYR A 171 17.10 2.01 14.72
N THR A 172 15.92 2.18 15.32
CA THR A 172 14.96 1.10 15.56
C THR A 172 13.61 1.40 14.95
N VAL A 173 12.80 0.36 14.74
CA VAL A 173 11.39 0.48 14.30
C VAL A 173 10.57 1.34 15.26
N SER A 174 10.78 1.19 16.57
CA SER A 174 10.11 2.01 17.57
C SER A 174 10.45 3.51 17.41
N ARG A 175 11.71 3.81 17.09
CA ARG A 175 12.14 5.17 16.83
C ARG A 175 11.53 5.71 15.52
N PHE A 176 11.56 4.91 14.45
CA PHE A 176 10.92 5.26 13.18
C PHE A 176 9.44 5.58 13.36
N ASN A 177 8.69 4.71 14.02
CA ASN A 177 7.25 4.92 14.26
C ASN A 177 6.98 6.20 15.07
N LYS A 178 7.80 6.49 16.08
CA LYS A 178 7.69 7.70 16.87
C LYS A 178 7.97 8.97 16.04
N GLU A 179 9.03 8.95 15.23
CA GLU A 179 9.45 10.09 14.41
C GLU A 179 8.47 10.31 13.25
N PHE A 180 8.02 9.24 12.60
CA PHE A 180 7.14 9.33 11.43
C PHE A 180 5.70 9.71 11.79
N SER A 181 5.18 9.29 12.96
CA SER A 181 3.86 9.67 13.46
C SER A 181 3.87 10.98 14.25
N GLY A 182 5.04 11.55 14.53
CA GLY A 182 5.19 12.82 15.23
C GLY A 182 4.72 14.01 14.39
N THR A 183 4.11 14.99 15.05
CA THR A 183 3.62 16.21 14.39
C THR A 183 4.68 17.30 14.26
N ASP A 184 5.85 17.11 14.83
CA ASP A 184 6.96 18.05 14.86
C ASP A 184 7.91 17.97 13.63
N GLY A 185 7.68 16.97 12.75
CA GLY A 185 8.45 16.80 11.52
C GLY A 185 9.94 16.47 11.74
N ASN A 186 10.33 16.13 12.96
CA ASN A 186 11.70 15.85 13.33
C ASN A 186 12.04 14.38 13.09
N THR A 187 12.77 14.09 12.02
CA THR A 187 13.26 12.75 11.69
C THR A 187 14.78 12.66 11.81
N SER A 188 15.29 11.47 12.13
CA SER A 188 16.74 11.19 12.18
C SER A 188 17.37 11.02 10.80
N PHE A 189 16.57 11.16 9.75
CA PHE A 189 16.97 11.08 8.35
C PHE A 189 16.38 12.26 7.57
N ASP A 190 17.04 12.60 6.46
CA ASP A 190 16.61 13.70 5.59
C ASP A 190 15.49 13.26 4.64
N MET A 191 14.28 13.74 4.86
CA MET A 191 13.10 13.48 4.02
C MET A 191 13.25 14.04 2.58
N GLN A 192 14.21 14.91 2.30
CA GLN A 192 14.51 15.39 0.95
C GLN A 192 15.53 14.50 0.23
N ASN A 193 16.20 13.62 0.93
CA ASN A 193 17.13 12.67 0.33
C ASN A 193 16.36 11.63 -0.49
N LEU A 194 16.66 11.53 -1.79
CA LEU A 194 15.97 10.61 -2.71
C LEU A 194 16.17 9.13 -2.36
N GLN A 195 17.29 8.74 -1.72
CA GLN A 195 17.47 7.36 -1.25
C GLN A 195 16.55 7.05 -0.07
N VAL A 196 16.40 7.99 0.89
CA VAL A 196 15.43 7.87 1.97
C VAL A 196 14.02 7.73 1.40
N ARG A 197 13.64 8.62 0.49
CA ARG A 197 12.33 8.55 -0.18
C ARG A 197 12.14 7.25 -0.95
N SER A 198 13.18 6.72 -1.56
CA SER A 198 13.14 5.41 -2.21
C SER A 198 12.77 4.30 -1.22
N CYS A 199 13.39 4.27 -0.04
CA CYS A 199 13.04 3.30 1.01
C CYS A 199 11.60 3.46 1.52
N LEU A 200 11.13 4.70 1.64
CA LEU A 200 9.76 4.99 2.07
C LEU A 200 8.75 4.53 1.01
N VAL A 201 8.88 5.02 -0.22
CA VAL A 201 7.92 4.72 -1.31
C VAL A 201 7.86 3.24 -1.65
N SER A 202 9.01 2.52 -1.66
CA SER A 202 9.02 1.08 -1.93
C SER A 202 8.36 0.24 -0.83
N ASN A 203 8.06 0.84 0.33
CA ASN A 203 7.40 0.18 1.47
C ASN A 203 6.07 0.84 1.86
N GLY A 204 5.46 1.63 0.96
CA GLY A 204 4.11 2.16 1.12
C GLY A 204 3.97 3.41 2.02
N TYR A 205 5.05 4.21 2.18
CA TYR A 205 5.07 5.46 2.93
C TYR A 205 5.15 6.70 2.03
#